data_5e43b030989e30d0ac650db51f851c10
#
_entry.id   5e43b030989e30d0ac650db51f851c10
#
_cell.length_a   1.000
_cell.length_b   1.000
_cell.length_c   1.000
_cell.angle_alpha   90.00
_cell.angle_beta   90.00
_cell.angle_gamma   90.00
#
_symmetry.space_group_name_H-M   'P 1'
#
loop_
_entity.id
_entity.type
_entity.pdbx_description
1 polymer ?
#
loop_
_entity_poly.entity_id
_entity_poly.type
_entity_poly.pdbx_seq_one_letter_code
_entity_poly.pdbx_strand_id
1 'polypeptide(L)'
;GLVATIRMKSNRLEDLHFSRQNPLVLVVESPEKPGNIGALLRTACAANLDALIITDLRTSIYNANCIRASLGGFFAIPIAVCSNEESLAFLRQHRFQVFTALIDERSASYDKQDYRGKTAIVLGTEAYGLSDHWRQNDFQPVQLPMPGQVIDSLNLSVSGGILMYEAVRQRK
;
A
#
# COMPACT_ATOMS: atom_id res chain seq x y z
N GLY A 1 18.94 26.43 14.21
CA GLY A 1 18.29 25.22 13.71
C GLY A 1 18.43 24.08 14.72
N LEU A 2 17.61 23.07 14.59
CA LEU A 2 17.59 21.91 15.47
C LEU A 2 17.93 20.67 14.64
N VAL A 3 18.89 19.86 15.10
CA VAL A 3 19.23 18.56 14.51
C VAL A 3 18.96 17.49 15.56
N ALA A 4 18.26 16.45 15.16
CA ALA A 4 17.97 15.30 16.02
C ALA A 4 18.48 14.01 15.40
N THR A 5 19.12 13.17 16.18
CA THR A 5 19.42 11.78 15.81
C THR A 5 18.41 10.86 16.49
N ILE A 6 17.90 9.90 15.71
CA ILE A 6 16.91 8.94 16.22
C ILE A 6 17.37 7.51 15.94
N ARG A 7 16.94 6.58 16.79
CA ARG A 7 17.11 5.16 16.51
C ARG A 7 16.13 4.74 15.42
N MET A 8 16.62 4.06 14.39
CA MET A 8 15.76 3.50 13.35
C MET A 8 14.83 2.44 13.93
N LYS A 9 13.54 2.48 13.54
CA LYS A 9 12.61 1.39 13.82
C LYS A 9 12.93 0.19 12.95
N SER A 10 12.54 -0.99 13.40
CA SER A 10 12.58 -2.19 12.55
C SER A 10 11.62 -2.05 11.38
N ASN A 11 12.03 -2.58 10.22
CA ASN A 11 11.21 -2.62 9.00
C ASN A 11 10.97 -4.08 8.56
N ARG A 12 11.01 -5.05 9.46
CA ARG A 12 10.84 -6.46 9.15
C ARG A 12 9.36 -6.83 9.21
N LEU A 13 8.91 -7.72 8.34
CA LEU A 13 7.52 -8.21 8.33
C LEU A 13 7.12 -8.85 9.66
N GLU A 14 8.03 -9.59 10.28
CA GLU A 14 7.80 -10.31 11.54
C GLU A 14 7.56 -9.38 12.74
N ASP A 15 7.96 -8.10 12.63
CA ASP A 15 7.74 -7.10 13.66
C ASP A 15 6.40 -6.35 13.47
N LEU A 16 5.62 -6.68 12.45
CA LEU A 16 4.27 -6.16 12.27
C LEU A 16 3.29 -6.86 13.21
N HIS A 17 2.75 -6.12 14.15
CA HIS A 17 1.73 -6.60 15.08
C HIS A 17 0.43 -5.84 14.88
N PHE A 18 -0.67 -6.56 14.70
CA PHE A 18 -1.99 -5.98 14.49
C PHE A 18 -2.85 -6.14 15.74
N SER A 19 -3.27 -5.02 16.33
CA SER A 19 -4.18 -5.02 17.49
C SER A 19 -5.65 -5.18 17.07
N ARG A 20 -5.99 -4.87 15.82
CA ARG A 20 -7.34 -4.98 15.28
C ARG A 20 -7.61 -6.39 14.77
N GLN A 21 -8.84 -6.85 14.93
CA GLN A 21 -9.31 -8.12 14.35
C GLN A 21 -9.25 -8.09 12.80
N ASN A 22 -9.65 -6.95 12.21
CA ASN A 22 -9.67 -6.72 10.77
C ASN A 22 -8.69 -5.59 10.39
N PRO A 23 -7.37 -5.84 10.40
CA PRO A 23 -6.40 -4.83 10.00
C PRO A 23 -6.54 -4.46 8.52
N LEU A 24 -6.19 -3.21 8.20
CA LEU A 24 -6.09 -2.68 6.85
C LEU A 24 -4.63 -2.33 6.58
N VAL A 25 -4.03 -3.00 5.60
CA VAL A 25 -2.65 -2.74 5.18
C VAL A 25 -2.59 -2.32 3.72
N LEU A 26 -1.62 -1.49 3.41
CA LEU A 26 -1.27 -1.15 2.04
C LEU A 26 0.04 -1.85 1.68
N VAL A 27 0.08 -2.51 0.52
CA VAL A 27 1.29 -3.09 -0.07
C VAL A 27 1.63 -2.29 -1.31
N VAL A 28 2.90 -1.94 -1.47
CA VAL A 28 3.36 -1.18 -2.64
C VAL A 28 4.56 -1.88 -3.25
N GLU A 29 4.39 -2.37 -4.47
CA GLU A 29 5.45 -3.05 -5.20
C GLU A 29 6.39 -2.06 -5.87
N SER A 30 7.69 -2.21 -5.61
CA SER A 30 8.80 -1.52 -6.27
C SER A 30 8.59 0.00 -6.51
N PRO A 31 8.15 0.78 -5.50
CA PRO A 31 7.94 2.20 -5.72
C PRO A 31 9.26 2.93 -6.03
N GLU A 32 9.28 3.69 -7.12
CA GLU A 32 10.50 4.33 -7.61
C GLU A 32 10.70 5.74 -7.02
N LYS A 33 9.59 6.48 -6.84
CA LYS A 33 9.64 7.88 -6.40
C LYS A 33 9.48 8.01 -4.89
N PRO A 34 10.51 8.46 -4.15
CA PRO A 34 10.41 8.64 -2.70
C PRO A 34 9.27 9.54 -2.24
N GLY A 35 8.91 10.55 -3.07
CA GLY A 35 7.78 11.42 -2.80
C GLY A 35 6.43 10.69 -2.77
N ASN A 36 6.23 9.67 -3.64
CA ASN A 36 5.01 8.87 -3.65
C ASN A 36 4.91 7.99 -2.40
N ILE A 37 6.05 7.40 -1.95
CA ILE A 37 6.10 6.65 -0.70
C ILE A 37 5.69 7.55 0.47
N GLY A 38 6.25 8.75 0.53
CA GLY A 38 5.91 9.72 1.58
C GLY A 38 4.44 10.15 1.55
N ALA A 39 3.89 10.42 0.36
CA ALA A 39 2.48 10.77 0.19
C ALA A 39 1.55 9.62 0.60
N LEU A 40 1.90 8.38 0.26
CA LEU A 40 1.16 7.18 0.71
C LEU A 40 1.21 7.03 2.24
N LEU A 41 2.38 7.22 2.87
CA LEU A 41 2.51 7.19 4.33
C LEU A 41 1.66 8.26 5.01
N ARG A 42 1.63 9.48 4.46
CA ARG A 42 0.76 10.55 4.95
C ARG A 42 -0.70 10.16 4.89
N THR A 43 -1.14 9.63 3.74
CA THR A 43 -2.53 9.22 3.53
C THR A 43 -2.89 8.00 4.39
N ALA A 44 -2.00 7.01 4.49
CA ALA A 44 -2.16 5.84 5.34
C ALA A 44 -2.31 6.21 6.83
N CYS A 45 -1.50 7.19 7.29
CA CYS A 45 -1.62 7.73 8.64
C CYS A 45 -2.98 8.41 8.86
N ALA A 46 -3.42 9.27 7.92
CA ALA A 46 -4.71 9.94 8.00
C ALA A 46 -5.89 8.96 7.93
N ALA A 47 -5.78 7.90 7.15
CA ALA A 47 -6.76 6.82 7.02
C ALA A 47 -6.69 5.79 8.16
N ASN A 48 -5.73 5.95 9.09
CA ASN A 48 -5.49 5.05 10.22
C ASN A 48 -5.28 3.58 9.82
N LEU A 49 -4.44 3.36 8.79
CA LEU A 49 -4.00 2.03 8.39
C LEU A 49 -3.13 1.39 9.46
N ASP A 50 -3.08 0.06 9.47
CA ASP A 50 -2.30 -0.70 10.44
C ASP A 50 -0.84 -0.87 10.03
N ALA A 51 -0.54 -0.90 8.73
CA ALA A 51 0.84 -0.93 8.20
C ALA A 51 0.94 -0.52 6.74
N LEU A 52 2.14 -0.11 6.33
CA LEU A 52 2.59 -0.06 4.94
C LEU A 52 3.66 -1.14 4.72
N ILE A 53 3.46 -2.00 3.74
CA ILE A 53 4.44 -3.01 3.30
C ILE A 53 4.98 -2.55 1.94
N ILE A 54 6.29 -2.50 1.79
CA ILE A 54 6.94 -2.13 0.52
C ILE A 54 7.73 -3.34 0.05
N THR A 55 7.41 -3.83 -1.15
CA THR A 55 8.12 -4.97 -1.72
C THR A 55 9.12 -4.52 -2.77
N ASP A 56 10.23 -5.26 -2.87
CA ASP A 56 11.29 -5.05 -3.87
C ASP A 56 11.74 -3.58 -4.01
N LEU A 57 11.90 -2.93 -2.88
CA LEU A 57 12.22 -1.51 -2.78
C LEU A 57 13.55 -1.17 -3.48
N ARG A 58 13.50 -0.28 -4.46
CA ARG A 58 14.68 0.17 -5.24
C ARG A 58 15.31 1.46 -4.73
N THR A 59 14.73 2.10 -3.73
CA THR A 59 15.22 3.34 -3.13
C THR A 59 15.24 3.19 -1.61
N SER A 60 15.69 4.19 -0.88
CA SER A 60 15.65 4.16 0.58
C SER A 60 14.38 4.80 1.11
N ILE A 61 13.68 4.14 2.04
CA ILE A 61 12.56 4.74 2.77
C ILE A 61 13.03 5.93 3.63
N TYR A 62 14.31 5.97 3.99
CA TYR A 62 14.94 7.07 4.75
C TYR A 62 15.34 8.26 3.87
N ASN A 63 14.98 8.24 2.58
CA ASN A 63 15.21 9.37 1.68
C ASN A 63 14.51 10.63 2.23
N ALA A 64 15.22 11.77 2.23
CA ALA A 64 14.71 13.03 2.77
C ALA A 64 13.40 13.47 2.11
N ASN A 65 13.18 13.17 0.82
CA ASN A 65 11.93 13.48 0.13
C ASN A 65 10.78 12.59 0.62
N CYS A 66 11.04 11.31 0.94
CA CYS A 66 10.05 10.41 1.53
C CYS A 66 9.62 10.94 2.91
N ILE A 67 10.58 11.22 3.78
CA ILE A 67 10.31 11.71 5.14
C ILE A 67 9.55 13.04 5.12
N ARG A 68 9.98 14.01 4.30
CA ARG A 68 9.30 15.31 4.18
C ARG A 68 7.88 15.19 3.64
N ALA A 69 7.68 14.41 2.58
CA ALA A 69 6.38 14.21 1.96
C ALA A 69 5.39 13.51 2.90
N SER A 70 5.87 12.71 3.85
CA SER A 70 5.03 11.99 4.80
C SER A 70 4.41 12.87 5.90
N LEU A 71 4.90 14.10 6.10
CA LEU A 71 4.47 15.01 7.18
C LEU A 71 4.37 14.33 8.56
N GLY A 72 5.33 13.46 8.86
CA GLY A 72 5.38 12.70 10.12
C GLY A 72 4.76 11.30 10.06
N GLY A 73 3.98 10.96 9.02
CA GLY A 73 3.41 9.63 8.83
C GLY A 73 4.45 8.51 8.84
N PHE A 74 5.66 8.79 8.37
CA PHE A 74 6.81 7.88 8.43
C PHE A 74 7.11 7.36 9.85
N PHE A 75 6.90 8.18 10.86
CA PHE A 75 7.17 7.82 12.26
C PHE A 75 5.95 7.22 12.96
N ALA A 76 4.76 7.39 12.40
CA ALA A 76 3.49 6.99 13.01
C ALA A 76 3.02 5.61 12.55
N ILE A 77 3.20 5.28 11.25
CA ILE A 77 2.75 4.02 10.65
C ILE A 77 3.87 2.97 10.73
N PRO A 78 3.59 1.72 11.13
CA PRO A 78 4.51 0.60 10.94
C PRO A 78 4.83 0.40 9.45
N ILE A 79 6.11 0.25 9.12
CA ILE A 79 6.57 0.04 7.75
C ILE A 79 7.37 -1.26 7.72
N ALA A 80 7.06 -2.17 6.79
CA ALA A 80 7.90 -3.31 6.48
C ALA A 80 8.47 -3.19 5.06
N VAL A 81 9.69 -3.69 4.87
CA VAL A 81 10.38 -3.79 3.57
C VAL A 81 10.80 -5.24 3.39
N CYS A 82 10.40 -5.86 2.29
CA CYS A 82 10.62 -7.29 2.04
C CYS A 82 10.62 -7.60 0.54
N SER A 83 10.76 -8.85 0.16
CA SER A 83 10.50 -9.30 -1.21
C SER A 83 9.00 -9.51 -1.48
N ASN A 84 8.63 -9.66 -2.76
CA ASN A 84 7.27 -10.04 -3.14
C ASN A 84 6.88 -11.39 -2.54
N GLU A 85 7.78 -12.38 -2.57
CA GLU A 85 7.55 -13.72 -2.04
C GLU A 85 7.28 -13.71 -0.53
N GLU A 86 8.09 -12.96 0.21
CA GLU A 86 7.91 -12.81 1.67
C GLU A 86 6.57 -12.16 2.00
N SER A 87 6.20 -11.10 1.26
CA SER A 87 4.92 -10.42 1.43
C SER A 87 3.75 -11.35 1.12
N LEU A 88 3.81 -12.10 0.02
CA LEU A 88 2.78 -13.09 -0.35
C LEU A 88 2.60 -14.16 0.72
N ALA A 89 3.70 -14.73 1.20
CA ALA A 89 3.68 -15.72 2.26
C ALA A 89 3.06 -15.16 3.56
N PHE A 90 3.45 -13.95 3.93
CA PHE A 90 2.92 -13.25 5.10
C PHE A 90 1.41 -12.99 5.00
N LEU A 91 0.94 -12.46 3.88
CA LEU A 91 -0.48 -12.15 3.67
C LEU A 91 -1.35 -13.42 3.73
N ARG A 92 -0.89 -14.52 3.13
CA ARG A 92 -1.58 -15.83 3.16
C ARG A 92 -1.58 -16.43 4.55
N GLN A 93 -0.42 -16.46 5.23
CA GLN A 93 -0.31 -16.96 6.61
C GLN A 93 -1.27 -16.22 7.56
N HIS A 94 -1.39 -14.91 7.39
CA HIS A 94 -2.26 -14.07 8.20
C HIS A 94 -3.70 -13.98 7.67
N ARG A 95 -4.05 -14.68 6.59
CA ARG A 95 -5.40 -14.76 5.99
C ARG A 95 -5.97 -13.39 5.60
N PHE A 96 -5.16 -12.56 4.96
CA PHE A 96 -5.64 -11.32 4.37
C PHE A 96 -6.46 -11.59 3.11
N GLN A 97 -7.55 -10.86 2.94
CA GLN A 97 -8.17 -10.65 1.62
C GLN A 97 -7.30 -9.67 0.85
N VAL A 98 -6.83 -10.08 -0.32
CA VAL A 98 -5.88 -9.31 -1.11
C VAL A 98 -6.59 -8.70 -2.32
N PHE A 99 -6.57 -7.37 -2.38
CA PHE A 99 -7.12 -6.58 -3.48
C PHE A 99 -5.97 -5.99 -4.28
N THR A 100 -5.82 -6.38 -5.53
CA THR A 100 -4.73 -5.95 -6.40
C THR A 100 -5.22 -4.89 -7.37
N ALA A 101 -4.62 -3.68 -7.30
CA ALA A 101 -4.95 -2.61 -8.23
C ALA A 101 -4.31 -2.88 -9.60
N LEU A 102 -5.02 -3.62 -10.41
CA LEU A 102 -4.61 -3.96 -11.78
C LEU A 102 -5.83 -3.98 -12.70
N ILE A 103 -5.57 -3.87 -14.00
CA ILE A 103 -6.60 -3.95 -15.04
C ILE A 103 -6.41 -5.27 -15.76
N ASP A 104 -7.37 -6.18 -15.59
CA ASP A 104 -7.50 -7.42 -16.35
C ASP A 104 -8.99 -7.77 -16.54
N GLU A 105 -9.29 -8.87 -17.22
CA GLU A 105 -10.66 -9.31 -17.50
C GLU A 105 -11.48 -9.62 -16.24
N ARG A 106 -10.84 -9.93 -15.12
CA ARG A 106 -11.46 -10.22 -13.82
C ARG A 106 -11.66 -8.99 -12.96
N SER A 107 -11.08 -7.84 -13.38
CA SER A 107 -11.07 -6.64 -12.54
C SER A 107 -12.48 -6.08 -12.35
N ALA A 108 -12.89 -5.98 -11.12
CA ALA A 108 -14.12 -5.29 -10.76
C ALA A 108 -13.86 -3.83 -10.36
N SER A 109 -14.87 -3.00 -10.48
CA SER A 109 -14.78 -1.62 -9.96
C SER A 109 -14.50 -1.64 -8.46
N TYR A 110 -13.56 -0.81 -8.02
CA TYR A 110 -13.09 -0.76 -6.63
C TYR A 110 -14.21 -0.57 -5.61
N ASP A 111 -15.26 0.18 -5.96
CA ASP A 111 -16.41 0.49 -5.10
C ASP A 111 -17.40 -0.67 -4.95
N LYS A 112 -17.22 -1.75 -5.72
CA LYS A 112 -18.06 -2.97 -5.68
C LYS A 112 -17.46 -4.08 -4.82
N GLN A 113 -16.31 -3.86 -4.22
CA GLN A 113 -15.63 -4.84 -3.38
C GLN A 113 -15.96 -4.63 -1.89
N ASP A 114 -15.79 -5.69 -1.09
CA ASP A 114 -15.99 -5.63 0.36
C ASP A 114 -14.64 -5.57 1.09
N TYR A 115 -14.29 -4.39 1.60
CA TYR A 115 -13.05 -4.14 2.34
C TYR A 115 -13.21 -4.22 3.86
N ARG A 116 -14.34 -4.69 4.40
CA ARG A 116 -14.60 -4.70 5.86
C ARG A 116 -13.79 -5.75 6.61
N GLY A 117 -13.38 -6.81 5.95
CA GLY A 117 -12.55 -7.88 6.51
C GLY A 117 -11.08 -7.49 6.71
N LYS A 118 -10.25 -8.46 7.04
CA LYS A 118 -8.80 -8.33 7.10
C LYS A 118 -8.26 -8.10 5.68
N THR A 119 -7.85 -6.87 5.37
CA THR A 119 -7.66 -6.39 4.00
C THR A 119 -6.23 -5.96 3.72
N ALA A 120 -5.68 -6.43 2.62
CA ALA A 120 -4.46 -5.90 1.99
C ALA A 120 -4.81 -5.31 0.62
N ILE A 121 -4.49 -4.03 0.40
CA ILE A 121 -4.59 -3.36 -0.89
C ILE A 121 -3.21 -3.32 -1.49
N VAL A 122 -3.04 -3.80 -2.72
CA VAL A 122 -1.75 -3.91 -3.39
C VAL A 122 -1.70 -2.99 -4.61
N LEU A 123 -0.66 -2.15 -4.65
CA LEU A 123 -0.40 -1.20 -5.74
C LEU A 123 0.90 -1.56 -6.45
N GLY A 124 0.90 -1.50 -7.76
CA GLY A 124 2.09 -1.69 -8.60
C GLY A 124 2.84 -0.41 -8.92
N THR A 125 3.88 -0.53 -9.73
CA THR A 125 4.65 0.61 -10.24
C THR A 125 3.80 1.49 -11.18
N GLU A 126 4.16 2.76 -11.30
CA GLU A 126 3.48 3.68 -12.23
C GLU A 126 3.69 3.30 -13.70
N ALA A 127 4.83 2.69 -14.03
CA ALA A 127 5.20 2.39 -15.41
C ALA A 127 4.70 1.00 -15.89
N TYR A 128 4.71 0.00 -15.00
CA TYR A 128 4.48 -1.40 -15.40
C TYR A 128 3.31 -2.05 -14.66
N GLY A 129 2.70 -1.35 -13.71
CA GLY A 129 1.67 -1.93 -12.84
C GLY A 129 2.23 -2.99 -11.89
N LEU A 130 1.43 -3.99 -11.59
CA LEU A 130 1.78 -5.12 -10.74
C LEU A 130 2.43 -6.25 -11.55
N SER A 131 3.48 -6.85 -11.00
CA SER A 131 4.14 -8.03 -11.57
C SER A 131 3.23 -9.28 -11.49
N ASP A 132 3.67 -10.36 -12.13
CA ASP A 132 2.94 -11.63 -12.15
C ASP A 132 2.81 -12.28 -10.76
N HIS A 133 3.67 -11.91 -9.81
CA HIS A 133 3.53 -12.33 -8.42
C HIS A 133 2.17 -11.98 -7.83
N TRP A 134 1.57 -10.86 -8.26
CA TRP A 134 0.29 -10.36 -7.75
C TRP A 134 -0.93 -10.76 -8.60
N ARG A 135 -0.73 -11.57 -9.66
CA ARG A 135 -1.78 -12.09 -10.54
C ARG A 135 -2.29 -13.46 -10.10
N GLN A 136 -2.47 -13.67 -8.81
CA GLN A 136 -2.91 -14.93 -8.23
C GLN A 136 -4.44 -15.12 -8.38
N ASN A 137 -4.89 -16.38 -8.50
CA ASN A 137 -6.31 -16.68 -8.66
C ASN A 137 -7.15 -16.44 -7.40
N ASP A 138 -6.52 -16.49 -6.23
CA ASP A 138 -7.13 -16.23 -4.93
C ASP A 138 -7.19 -14.73 -4.57
N PHE A 139 -6.64 -13.86 -5.42
CA PHE A 139 -6.68 -12.41 -5.23
C PHE A 139 -7.84 -11.77 -6.00
N GLN A 140 -8.25 -10.59 -5.53
CA GLN A 140 -9.38 -9.83 -6.08
C GLN A 140 -8.83 -8.61 -6.84
N PRO A 141 -8.74 -8.69 -8.17
CA PRO A 141 -8.30 -7.55 -8.97
C PRO A 141 -9.37 -6.46 -8.97
N VAL A 142 -8.91 -5.23 -8.73
CA VAL A 142 -9.76 -4.04 -8.67
C VAL A 142 -9.23 -2.94 -9.59
N GLN A 143 -10.15 -2.21 -10.20
CA GLN A 143 -9.80 -1.09 -11.05
C GLN A 143 -10.48 0.20 -10.60
N LEU A 144 -9.77 1.31 -10.77
CA LEU A 144 -10.33 2.64 -10.69
C LEU A 144 -10.87 3.02 -12.07
N PRO A 145 -12.15 3.38 -12.20
CA PRO A 145 -12.71 3.79 -13.50
C PRO A 145 -12.01 5.04 -14.04
N MET A 146 -11.61 4.99 -15.29
CA MET A 146 -11.01 6.11 -16.04
C MET A 146 -11.94 6.54 -17.16
N PRO A 147 -13.01 7.32 -16.88
CA PRO A 147 -13.97 7.72 -17.90
C PRO A 147 -13.40 8.71 -18.92
N GLY A 148 -12.25 9.31 -18.63
CA GLY A 148 -11.51 10.16 -19.56
C GLY A 148 -10.82 9.33 -20.65
N GLN A 149 -10.66 9.93 -21.85
CA GLN A 149 -10.10 9.23 -23.01
C GLN A 149 -8.58 9.50 -23.22
N VAL A 150 -7.98 10.35 -22.41
CA VAL A 150 -6.60 10.83 -22.62
C VAL A 150 -5.61 10.21 -21.63
N ILE A 151 -6.07 9.87 -20.45
CA ILE A 151 -5.23 9.32 -19.37
C ILE A 151 -5.76 7.95 -18.99
N ASP A 152 -4.89 6.97 -18.93
CA ASP A 152 -5.16 5.56 -18.63
C ASP A 152 -4.81 5.15 -17.20
N SER A 153 -4.13 6.02 -16.44
CA SER A 153 -3.71 5.73 -15.07
C SER A 153 -3.62 7.00 -14.22
N LEU A 154 -3.76 6.84 -12.90
CA LEU A 154 -3.53 7.89 -11.92
C LEU A 154 -2.14 7.72 -11.28
N ASN A 155 -1.63 8.81 -10.70
CA ASN A 155 -0.45 8.74 -9.85
C ASN A 155 -0.64 7.72 -8.73
N LEU A 156 0.42 6.96 -8.40
CA LEU A 156 0.42 5.90 -7.40
C LEU A 156 -0.19 6.33 -6.06
N SER A 157 0.19 7.50 -5.56
CA SER A 157 -0.31 7.98 -4.26
C SER A 157 -1.78 8.42 -4.32
N VAL A 158 -2.25 8.86 -5.48
CA VAL A 158 -3.67 9.20 -5.70
C VAL A 158 -4.50 7.92 -5.73
N SER A 159 -4.09 6.93 -6.52
CA SER A 159 -4.76 5.61 -6.57
C SER A 159 -4.85 4.97 -5.18
N GLY A 160 -3.72 4.97 -4.46
CA GLY A 160 -3.67 4.46 -3.09
C GLY A 160 -4.61 5.22 -2.15
N GLY A 161 -4.67 6.55 -2.28
CA GLY A 161 -5.58 7.38 -1.49
C GLY A 161 -7.05 7.03 -1.70
N ILE A 162 -7.48 6.86 -2.95
CA ILE A 162 -8.86 6.50 -3.29
C ILE A 162 -9.22 5.14 -2.68
N LEU A 163 -8.37 4.12 -2.89
CA LEU A 163 -8.63 2.77 -2.40
C LEU A 163 -8.62 2.68 -0.87
N MET A 164 -7.67 3.35 -0.20
CA MET A 164 -7.63 3.41 1.26
C MET A 164 -8.89 4.05 1.84
N TYR A 165 -9.34 5.17 1.28
CA TYR A 165 -10.53 5.86 1.77
C TYR A 165 -11.82 5.17 1.42
N GLU A 166 -11.90 4.39 0.35
CA GLU A 166 -13.03 3.51 0.11
C GLU A 166 -13.10 2.41 1.18
N ALA A 167 -11.98 1.78 1.51
CA ALA A 167 -11.93 0.81 2.60
C ALA A 167 -12.33 1.44 3.96
N VAL A 168 -11.88 2.66 4.24
CA VAL A 168 -12.26 3.41 5.46
C VAL A 168 -13.76 3.72 5.47
N ARG A 169 -14.33 4.14 4.33
CA ARG A 169 -15.77 4.42 4.21
C ARG A 169 -16.62 3.21 4.59
N GLN A 170 -16.22 2.01 4.19
CA GLN A 170 -16.95 0.77 4.47
C GLN A 170 -16.81 0.26 5.91
N ARG A 171 -15.80 0.73 6.63
CA ARG A 171 -15.47 0.28 8.01
C ARG A 171 -16.04 1.19 9.12
N LYS A 172 -16.82 2.19 8.73
CA LYS A 172 -17.52 3.09 9.65
C LYS A 172 -18.79 2.48 10.21
#